data_75970413fe5e34d978554610f94a256c
#
_entry.id   75970413fe5e34d978554610f94a256c
#
_cell.length_a   1.000
_cell.length_b   1.000
_cell.length_c   1.000
_cell.angle_alpha   90.00
_cell.angle_beta   90.00
_cell.angle_gamma   90.00
#
_symmetry.space_group_name_H-M   'P 1'
#
loop_
_entity.id
_entity.type
_entity.pdbx_description
1 polymer ?
#
loop_
_entity_poly.entity_id
_entity_poly.type
_entity_poly.pdbx_seq_one_letter_code
_entity_poly.pdbx_strand_id
1 'polypeptide(L)'
;MALANQLRQELGEALFDALCAGTTLAPLTTNHPDMDIEDAYHISRAMLACRIAQNSEQVVGKKIGVTSAVVQKMLGVFQPDFGFLTNTMAFANGADIPVAGRLIQPRAEGEIAFVLKKDLRGTAISEDDVLAATDYITPCFEIVDSRIDNWQIKIQDTIADNASCGVYVLGDARIDPKGLNLAALEINVFKNGLPLSRGLGESVQGNPLTAVAWLANTLGAFD
;
A
#
# COMPACT_ATOMS: atom_id res chain seq x y z
N MET A 1 -25.60 5.64 -2.62
CA MET A 1 -25.87 5.31 -1.19
C MET A 1 -24.79 4.39 -0.71
N ALA A 2 -24.28 4.60 0.51
CA ALA A 2 -23.29 3.69 1.11
C ALA A 2 -23.80 2.23 1.09
N LEU A 3 -22.90 1.29 0.86
CA LEU A 3 -23.24 -0.15 0.86
C LEU A 3 -23.67 -0.59 2.28
N ALA A 4 -24.56 -1.57 2.34
CA ALA A 4 -24.92 -2.18 3.62
C ALA A 4 -23.68 -2.85 4.28
N ASN A 5 -23.57 -2.77 5.61
CA ASN A 5 -22.44 -3.34 6.34
C ASN A 5 -22.24 -4.84 6.05
N GLN A 6 -23.34 -5.59 5.92
CA GLN A 6 -23.27 -7.01 5.56
C GLN A 6 -22.59 -7.22 4.20
N LEU A 7 -22.96 -6.42 3.18
CA LEU A 7 -22.36 -6.52 1.85
C LEU A 7 -20.87 -6.15 1.88
N ARG A 8 -20.47 -5.11 2.64
CA ARG A 8 -19.06 -4.75 2.84
C ARG A 8 -18.26 -5.93 3.41
N GLN A 9 -18.84 -6.63 4.39
CA GLN A 9 -18.24 -7.83 4.98
C GLN A 9 -18.11 -8.96 3.96
N GLU A 10 -19.17 -9.29 3.23
CA GLU A 10 -19.19 -10.33 2.20
C GLU A 10 -18.16 -10.08 1.09
N LEU A 11 -18.01 -8.83 0.64
CA LEU A 11 -17.02 -8.45 -0.37
C LEU A 11 -15.58 -8.56 0.17
N GLY A 12 -15.34 -8.21 1.43
CA GLY A 12 -14.04 -8.39 2.08
C GLY A 12 -13.66 -9.87 2.22
N GLU A 13 -14.61 -10.71 2.61
CA GLU A 13 -14.45 -12.18 2.67
C GLU A 13 -14.16 -12.75 1.28
N ALA A 14 -14.87 -12.32 0.25
CA ALA A 14 -14.64 -12.77 -1.13
C ALA A 14 -13.23 -12.42 -1.63
N LEU A 15 -12.72 -11.22 -1.32
CA LEU A 15 -11.33 -10.84 -1.64
C LEU A 15 -10.30 -11.68 -0.86
N PHE A 16 -10.59 -12.00 0.40
CA PHE A 16 -9.75 -12.90 1.19
C PHE A 16 -9.73 -14.32 0.62
N ASP A 17 -10.89 -14.84 0.23
CA ASP A 17 -11.00 -16.17 -0.38
C ASP A 17 -10.26 -16.23 -1.72
N ALA A 18 -10.36 -15.18 -2.54
CA ALA A 18 -9.60 -15.04 -3.78
C ALA A 18 -8.08 -15.04 -3.54
N LEU A 19 -7.62 -14.30 -2.50
CA LEU A 19 -6.22 -14.32 -2.07
C LEU A 19 -5.77 -15.74 -1.69
N CYS A 20 -6.54 -16.45 -0.88
CA CYS A 20 -6.22 -17.81 -0.43
C CYS A 20 -6.23 -18.82 -1.57
N ALA A 21 -7.15 -18.68 -2.51
CA ALA A 21 -7.28 -19.54 -3.67
C ALA A 21 -6.28 -19.23 -4.79
N GLY A 22 -5.59 -18.08 -4.73
CA GLY A 22 -4.71 -17.61 -5.81
C GLY A 22 -5.48 -17.28 -7.10
N THR A 23 -6.68 -16.71 -6.96
CA THR A 23 -7.58 -16.36 -8.06
C THR A 23 -7.91 -14.88 -8.06
N THR A 24 -8.58 -14.42 -9.12
CA THR A 24 -9.06 -13.04 -9.23
C THR A 24 -10.59 -12.99 -9.22
N LEU A 25 -11.14 -11.81 -9.00
CA LEU A 25 -12.55 -11.46 -9.06
C LEU A 25 -12.76 -10.38 -10.12
N ALA A 26 -13.95 -10.32 -10.70
CA ALA A 26 -14.37 -9.19 -11.49
C ALA A 26 -14.30 -7.88 -10.63
N PRO A 27 -14.04 -6.71 -11.24
CA PRO A 27 -14.03 -5.46 -10.50
C PRO A 27 -15.30 -5.28 -9.67
N LEU A 28 -15.15 -4.99 -8.38
CA LEU A 28 -16.30 -4.79 -7.47
C LEU A 28 -17.18 -3.64 -7.96
N THR A 29 -16.54 -2.59 -8.51
CA THR A 29 -17.23 -1.42 -9.08
C THR A 29 -18.08 -1.74 -10.30
N THR A 30 -17.91 -2.89 -10.94
CA THR A 30 -18.78 -3.35 -12.04
C THR A 30 -20.15 -3.79 -11.51
N ASN A 31 -20.16 -4.52 -10.40
CA ASN A 31 -21.37 -5.04 -9.77
C ASN A 31 -21.98 -4.04 -8.77
N HIS A 32 -21.16 -3.14 -8.25
CA HIS A 32 -21.52 -2.12 -7.24
C HIS A 32 -21.06 -0.72 -7.71
N PRO A 33 -21.67 -0.14 -8.75
CA PRO A 33 -21.21 1.12 -9.34
C PRO A 33 -21.35 2.32 -8.40
N ASP A 34 -22.19 2.23 -7.37
CA ASP A 34 -22.39 3.26 -6.35
C ASP A 34 -21.40 3.15 -5.17
N MET A 35 -20.51 2.15 -5.17
CA MET A 35 -19.49 1.96 -4.13
C MET A 35 -18.56 3.17 -4.07
N ASP A 36 -18.46 3.80 -2.90
CA ASP A 36 -17.58 4.93 -2.66
C ASP A 36 -16.25 4.52 -2.01
N ILE A 37 -15.37 5.50 -1.76
CA ILE A 37 -14.05 5.26 -1.15
C ILE A 37 -14.18 4.79 0.31
N GLU A 38 -15.18 5.27 1.04
CA GLU A 38 -15.43 4.85 2.43
C GLU A 38 -15.86 3.38 2.47
N ASP A 39 -16.78 2.97 1.58
CA ASP A 39 -17.16 1.57 1.40
C ASP A 39 -15.94 0.69 1.13
N ALA A 40 -15.05 1.14 0.23
CA ALA A 40 -13.85 0.40 -0.14
C ALA A 40 -12.89 0.19 1.05
N TYR A 41 -12.68 1.19 1.91
CA TYR A 41 -11.89 1.02 3.15
C TYR A 41 -12.57 0.08 4.15
N HIS A 42 -13.89 0.09 4.24
CA HIS A 42 -14.61 -0.89 5.08
C HIS A 42 -14.43 -2.32 4.57
N ILE A 43 -14.49 -2.54 3.25
CA ILE A 43 -14.23 -3.83 2.61
C ILE A 43 -12.79 -4.29 2.86
N SER A 44 -11.81 -3.40 2.67
CA SER A 44 -10.39 -3.65 2.98
C SER A 44 -10.17 -4.09 4.43
N ARG A 45 -10.83 -3.43 5.38
CA ARG A 45 -10.77 -3.81 6.81
C ARG A 45 -11.42 -5.16 7.08
N ALA A 46 -12.51 -5.51 6.40
CA ALA A 46 -13.13 -6.83 6.49
C ALA A 46 -12.20 -7.92 5.97
N MET A 47 -11.55 -7.71 4.81
CA MET A 47 -10.51 -8.60 4.29
C MET A 47 -9.35 -8.78 5.27
N LEU A 48 -8.85 -7.68 5.85
CA LEU A 48 -7.79 -7.71 6.87
C LEU A 48 -8.21 -8.49 8.11
N ALA A 49 -9.45 -8.31 8.58
CA ALA A 49 -9.99 -9.06 9.71
C ALA A 49 -9.99 -10.57 9.45
N CYS A 50 -10.31 -11.02 8.24
CA CYS A 50 -10.21 -12.43 7.85
C CYS A 50 -8.76 -12.93 7.91
N ARG A 51 -7.78 -12.15 7.41
CA ARG A 51 -6.35 -12.49 7.49
C ARG A 51 -5.88 -12.67 8.93
N ILE A 52 -6.26 -11.75 9.82
CA ILE A 52 -5.90 -11.81 11.24
C ILE A 52 -6.54 -13.03 11.91
N ALA A 53 -7.84 -13.26 11.68
CA ALA A 53 -8.60 -14.32 12.34
C ALA A 53 -8.19 -15.72 11.88
N GLN A 54 -7.97 -15.91 10.58
CA GLN A 54 -7.70 -17.24 10.00
C GLN A 54 -6.23 -17.58 9.92
N ASN A 55 -5.35 -16.61 9.66
CA ASN A 55 -3.92 -16.83 9.45
C ASN A 55 -3.06 -16.34 10.62
N SER A 56 -3.67 -15.81 11.70
CA SER A 56 -2.97 -15.21 12.84
C SER A 56 -1.98 -14.11 12.44
N GLU A 57 -2.30 -13.37 11.39
CA GLU A 57 -1.46 -12.28 10.90
C GLU A 57 -1.49 -11.08 11.85
N GLN A 58 -0.41 -10.32 11.87
CA GLN A 58 -0.30 -9.10 12.66
C GLN A 58 0.03 -7.92 11.72
N VAL A 59 -0.67 -6.81 11.89
CA VAL A 59 -0.32 -5.58 11.18
C VAL A 59 1.00 -5.05 11.73
N VAL A 60 1.99 -4.89 10.85
CA VAL A 60 3.34 -4.41 11.19
C VAL A 60 3.67 -3.07 10.52
N GLY A 61 2.84 -2.62 9.60
CA GLY A 61 3.04 -1.38 8.87
C GLY A 61 1.89 -1.04 7.94
N LYS A 62 2.12 -0.04 7.13
CA LYS A 62 1.19 0.41 6.08
C LYS A 62 1.98 0.81 4.85
N LYS A 63 1.35 0.72 3.67
CA LYS A 63 1.86 1.27 2.43
C LYS A 63 0.97 2.43 1.98
N ILE A 64 1.53 3.33 1.19
CA ILE A 64 0.82 4.47 0.61
C ILE A 64 0.92 4.33 -0.91
N GLY A 65 -0.20 4.14 -1.57
CA GLY A 65 -0.28 4.05 -3.02
C GLY A 65 -0.83 5.33 -3.65
N VAL A 66 -0.83 5.37 -4.99
CA VAL A 66 -1.42 6.47 -5.77
C VAL A 66 -0.82 7.84 -5.38
N THR A 67 0.49 7.86 -5.08
CA THR A 67 1.18 9.06 -4.57
C THR A 67 1.53 10.07 -5.66
N SER A 68 1.67 9.63 -6.92
CA SER A 68 2.04 10.52 -8.01
C SER A 68 0.85 11.15 -8.70
N ALA A 69 0.99 12.42 -9.11
CA ALA A 69 -0.05 13.15 -9.85
C ALA A 69 -0.47 12.44 -11.16
N VAL A 70 0.46 11.70 -11.78
CA VAL A 70 0.19 10.92 -13.01
C VAL A 70 -0.78 9.79 -12.73
N VAL A 71 -0.54 9.01 -11.67
CA VAL A 71 -1.40 7.89 -11.28
C VAL A 71 -2.74 8.40 -10.75
N GLN A 72 -2.74 9.48 -9.95
CA GLN A 72 -3.98 10.12 -9.51
C GLN A 72 -4.86 10.55 -10.68
N LYS A 73 -4.28 11.21 -11.68
CA LYS A 73 -5.01 11.61 -12.90
C LYS A 73 -5.54 10.40 -13.67
N MET A 74 -4.78 9.32 -13.77
CA MET A 74 -5.17 8.09 -14.46
C MET A 74 -6.39 7.44 -13.78
N LEU A 75 -6.45 7.46 -12.45
CA LEU A 75 -7.53 6.89 -11.65
C LEU A 75 -8.68 7.88 -11.37
N GLY A 76 -8.54 9.15 -11.80
CA GLY A 76 -9.55 10.18 -11.59
C GLY A 76 -9.70 10.62 -10.12
N VAL A 77 -8.61 10.60 -9.36
CA VAL A 77 -8.58 10.96 -7.93
C VAL A 77 -7.58 12.09 -7.65
N PHE A 78 -7.68 12.68 -6.45
CA PHE A 78 -6.84 13.81 -6.04
C PHE A 78 -6.10 13.55 -4.71
N GLN A 79 -6.09 12.31 -4.25
CA GLN A 79 -5.43 11.90 -3.00
C GLN A 79 -4.84 10.50 -3.15
N PRO A 80 -3.83 10.15 -2.32
CA PRO A 80 -3.33 8.80 -2.22
C PRO A 80 -4.36 7.82 -1.65
N ASP A 81 -4.01 6.54 -1.72
CA ASP A 81 -4.65 5.47 -0.95
C ASP A 81 -3.65 4.83 0.02
N PHE A 82 -4.13 3.91 0.86
CA PHE A 82 -3.26 3.14 1.73
C PHE A 82 -3.75 1.70 1.91
N GLY A 83 -2.80 0.82 2.20
CA GLY A 83 -3.05 -0.56 2.58
C GLY A 83 -2.29 -0.96 3.84
N PHE A 84 -2.66 -2.09 4.42
CA PHE A 84 -2.06 -2.65 5.63
C PHE A 84 -1.02 -3.69 5.26
N LEU A 85 0.18 -3.57 5.85
CA LEU A 85 1.23 -4.57 5.74
C LEU A 85 1.17 -5.50 6.95
N THR A 86 1.19 -6.81 6.69
CA THR A 86 1.24 -7.82 7.74
C THR A 86 2.61 -8.50 7.80
N ASN A 87 2.88 -9.14 8.93
CA ASN A 87 4.13 -9.86 9.16
C ASN A 87 4.39 -10.98 8.13
N THR A 88 3.34 -11.57 7.55
CA THR A 88 3.46 -12.64 6.55
C THR A 88 3.78 -12.14 5.14
N MET A 89 3.67 -10.82 4.90
CA MET A 89 4.01 -10.20 3.63
C MET A 89 5.51 -9.90 3.49
N ALA A 90 6.27 -9.89 4.60
CA ALA A 90 7.67 -9.53 4.61
C ALA A 90 8.57 -10.65 4.09
N PHE A 91 9.47 -10.33 3.17
CA PHE A 91 10.56 -11.20 2.74
C PHE A 91 11.91 -10.57 3.07
N ALA A 92 12.91 -11.41 3.37
CA ALA A 92 14.27 -10.94 3.60
C ALA A 92 14.88 -10.38 2.30
N ASN A 93 15.81 -9.42 2.44
CA ASN A 93 16.57 -8.92 1.29
C ASN A 93 17.37 -10.07 0.64
N GLY A 94 17.26 -10.19 -0.68
CA GLY A 94 17.88 -11.27 -1.45
C GLY A 94 17.17 -12.62 -1.41
N ALA A 95 16.02 -12.72 -0.74
CA ALA A 95 15.23 -13.95 -0.74
C ALA A 95 14.53 -14.17 -2.10
N ASP A 96 14.37 -15.43 -2.47
CA ASP A 96 13.49 -15.81 -3.56
C ASP A 96 12.03 -15.65 -3.13
N ILE A 97 11.25 -14.92 -3.91
CA ILE A 97 9.81 -14.76 -3.72
C ILE A 97 9.09 -15.73 -4.66
N PRO A 98 8.41 -16.76 -4.13
CA PRO A 98 7.67 -17.69 -4.96
C PRO A 98 6.47 -16.98 -5.61
N VAL A 99 6.42 -16.93 -6.94
CA VAL A 99 5.27 -16.39 -7.66
C VAL A 99 4.15 -17.43 -7.68
N ALA A 100 4.45 -18.65 -8.14
CA ALA A 100 3.46 -19.72 -8.20
C ALA A 100 2.96 -20.11 -6.79
N GLY A 101 1.64 -20.06 -6.62
CA GLY A 101 0.98 -20.40 -5.35
C GLY A 101 1.09 -19.33 -4.25
N ARG A 102 1.72 -18.19 -4.54
CA ARG A 102 1.84 -17.07 -3.58
C ARG A 102 1.29 -15.76 -4.12
N LEU A 103 1.54 -15.48 -5.40
CA LEU A 103 1.14 -14.25 -6.08
C LEU A 103 0.29 -14.59 -7.31
N ILE A 104 -0.54 -13.67 -7.73
CA ILE A 104 -1.52 -13.87 -8.83
C ILE A 104 -1.05 -13.14 -10.08
N GLN A 105 -0.87 -11.85 -10.00
CA GLN A 105 -0.48 -10.98 -11.12
C GLN A 105 0.50 -9.88 -10.65
N PRO A 106 1.69 -10.27 -10.11
CA PRO A 106 2.58 -9.36 -9.40
C PRO A 106 3.20 -8.30 -10.29
N ARG A 107 3.44 -7.12 -9.71
CA ARG A 107 4.26 -6.04 -10.26
C ARG A 107 5.20 -5.52 -9.19
N ALA A 108 6.45 -5.21 -9.53
CA ALA A 108 7.44 -4.71 -8.58
C ALA A 108 7.55 -3.19 -8.68
N GLU A 109 7.53 -2.53 -7.52
CA GLU A 109 7.66 -1.08 -7.37
C GLU A 109 8.83 -0.79 -6.43
N GLY A 110 9.76 0.10 -6.87
CA GLY A 110 10.85 0.58 -6.04
C GLY A 110 10.37 1.73 -5.17
N GLU A 111 10.63 1.66 -3.86
CA GLU A 111 10.04 2.52 -2.85
C GLU A 111 11.03 2.94 -1.76
N ILE A 112 10.62 3.87 -0.89
CA ILE A 112 11.31 4.22 0.35
C ILE A 112 10.44 3.81 1.53
N ALA A 113 10.97 2.94 2.39
CA ALA A 113 10.33 2.60 3.65
C ALA A 113 10.83 3.52 4.78
N PHE A 114 9.90 4.04 5.56
CA PHE A 114 10.15 4.77 6.80
C PHE A 114 9.96 3.83 7.98
N VAL A 115 11.01 3.62 8.77
CA VAL A 115 10.94 2.83 10.00
C VAL A 115 10.82 3.79 11.16
N LEU A 116 9.68 3.73 11.85
CA LEU A 116 9.37 4.65 12.93
C LEU A 116 9.88 4.12 14.27
N LYS A 117 10.43 5.02 15.11
CA LYS A 117 10.84 4.76 16.50
C LYS A 117 9.79 5.18 17.54
N LYS A 118 8.74 5.88 17.11
CA LYS A 118 7.60 6.28 17.92
C LYS A 118 6.34 6.42 17.08
N ASP A 119 5.18 6.29 17.73
CA ASP A 119 3.88 6.49 17.10
C ASP A 119 3.70 7.93 16.59
N LEU A 120 2.97 8.05 15.49
CA LEU A 120 2.38 9.31 15.02
C LEU A 120 0.88 9.26 15.35
N ARG A 121 0.39 10.21 16.14
CA ARG A 121 -1.00 10.27 16.60
C ARG A 121 -1.60 11.65 16.41
N GLY A 122 -2.86 11.70 16.00
CA GLY A 122 -3.63 12.94 15.79
C GLY A 122 -3.78 13.33 14.33
N THR A 123 -4.40 14.49 14.09
CA THR A 123 -4.83 14.95 12.76
C THR A 123 -4.07 16.20 12.27
N ALA A 124 -2.97 16.57 12.94
CA ALA A 124 -2.16 17.74 12.59
C ALA A 124 -0.66 17.38 12.53
N ILE A 125 -0.34 16.20 12.02
CA ILE A 125 1.02 15.70 11.87
C ILE A 125 1.70 16.44 10.71
N SER A 126 2.83 17.06 10.99
CA SER A 126 3.69 17.76 10.01
C SER A 126 4.80 16.84 9.47
N GLU A 127 5.49 17.28 8.42
CA GLU A 127 6.69 16.61 7.90
C GLU A 127 7.81 16.56 8.97
N ASP A 128 7.95 17.60 9.80
CA ASP A 128 8.90 17.62 10.91
C ASP A 128 8.56 16.58 11.97
N ASP A 129 7.27 16.35 12.26
CA ASP A 129 6.83 15.30 13.18
C ASP A 129 7.16 13.90 12.63
N VAL A 130 6.95 13.69 11.32
CA VAL A 130 7.33 12.45 10.63
C VAL A 130 8.84 12.25 10.74
N LEU A 131 9.64 13.27 10.41
CA LEU A 131 11.09 13.20 10.48
C LEU A 131 11.58 12.89 11.91
N ALA A 132 10.99 13.54 12.92
CA ALA A 132 11.30 13.31 14.33
C ALA A 132 10.89 11.91 14.82
N ALA A 133 9.84 11.33 14.24
CA ALA A 133 9.35 9.99 14.55
C ALA A 133 10.13 8.89 13.84
N THR A 134 10.81 9.19 12.73
CA THR A 134 11.56 8.22 11.94
C THR A 134 12.87 7.85 12.63
N ASP A 135 13.17 6.56 12.73
CA ASP A 135 14.45 6.02 13.15
C ASP A 135 15.43 6.03 11.98
N TYR A 136 15.04 5.41 10.88
CA TYR A 136 15.79 5.37 9.63
C TYR A 136 14.85 5.19 8.43
N ILE A 137 15.37 5.47 7.26
CA ILE A 137 14.76 5.08 5.99
C ILE A 137 15.61 3.99 5.32
N THR A 138 14.96 3.18 4.48
CA THR A 138 15.63 2.15 3.68
C THR A 138 14.97 2.04 2.31
N PRO A 139 15.73 1.74 1.23
CA PRO A 139 15.09 1.36 -0.03
C PRO A 139 14.33 0.05 0.18
N CYS A 140 13.22 -0.08 -0.52
CA CYS A 140 12.44 -1.31 -0.50
C CYS A 140 11.83 -1.61 -1.87
N PHE A 141 11.40 -2.84 -2.04
CA PHE A 141 10.46 -3.21 -3.09
C PHE A 141 9.11 -3.52 -2.46
N GLU A 142 8.06 -2.91 -2.98
CA GLU A 142 6.72 -3.46 -2.87
C GLU A 142 6.46 -4.33 -4.11
N ILE A 143 5.88 -5.50 -3.88
CA ILE A 143 5.37 -6.35 -4.92
C ILE A 143 3.85 -6.28 -4.81
N VAL A 144 3.25 -5.35 -5.55
CA VAL A 144 1.80 -5.24 -5.62
C VAL A 144 1.22 -6.43 -6.35
N ASP A 145 0.06 -6.89 -5.91
CA ASP A 145 -0.59 -8.08 -6.45
C ASP A 145 -2.10 -7.94 -6.28
N SER A 146 -2.83 -7.74 -7.37
CA SER A 146 -4.26 -7.48 -7.30
C SER A 146 -5.08 -8.77 -7.37
N ARG A 147 -6.15 -8.84 -6.56
CA ARG A 147 -7.20 -9.86 -6.65
C ARG A 147 -8.33 -9.45 -7.60
N ILE A 148 -8.13 -8.38 -8.37
CA ILE A 148 -9.08 -7.93 -9.39
C ILE A 148 -8.57 -8.31 -10.78
N ASP A 149 -9.45 -8.86 -11.61
CA ASP A 149 -9.16 -9.37 -12.95
C ASP A 149 -8.34 -8.38 -13.80
N ASN A 150 -7.16 -8.85 -14.25
CA ASN A 150 -6.33 -8.17 -15.24
C ASN A 150 -5.99 -6.70 -14.89
N TRP A 151 -5.97 -6.36 -13.58
CA TRP A 151 -5.77 -4.98 -13.13
C TRP A 151 -6.80 -3.98 -13.67
N GLN A 152 -8.03 -4.44 -13.93
CA GLN A 152 -9.13 -3.57 -14.36
C GLN A 152 -9.73 -2.84 -13.14
N ILE A 153 -8.93 -2.02 -12.50
CA ILE A 153 -9.25 -1.35 -11.24
C ILE A 153 -9.70 0.10 -11.44
N LYS A 154 -10.70 0.52 -10.65
CA LYS A 154 -10.88 1.90 -10.24
C LYS A 154 -10.27 2.08 -8.84
N ILE A 155 -10.24 3.31 -8.34
CA ILE A 155 -9.68 3.59 -7.01
C ILE A 155 -10.37 2.79 -5.90
N GLN A 156 -11.66 2.58 -6.00
CA GLN A 156 -12.42 1.82 -5.02
C GLN A 156 -12.03 0.33 -5.05
N ASP A 157 -11.78 -0.23 -6.24
CA ASP A 157 -11.38 -1.63 -6.36
C ASP A 157 -10.01 -1.87 -5.71
N THR A 158 -9.02 -1.00 -5.97
CA THR A 158 -7.69 -1.15 -5.37
C THR A 158 -7.71 -0.94 -3.86
N ILE A 159 -8.44 0.07 -3.34
CA ILE A 159 -8.59 0.28 -1.90
C ILE A 159 -9.24 -0.92 -1.22
N ALA A 160 -10.35 -1.43 -1.77
CA ALA A 160 -11.05 -2.60 -1.22
C ALA A 160 -10.12 -3.83 -1.15
N ASP A 161 -9.26 -3.98 -2.15
CA ASP A 161 -8.25 -5.01 -2.28
C ASP A 161 -6.94 -4.68 -1.51
N ASN A 162 -7.06 -4.01 -0.36
CA ASN A 162 -5.95 -3.59 0.51
C ASN A 162 -4.88 -2.78 -0.25
N ALA A 163 -5.28 -1.83 -1.08
CA ALA A 163 -4.43 -1.06 -1.98
C ALA A 163 -3.53 -1.96 -2.87
N SER A 164 -4.09 -3.08 -3.29
CA SER A 164 -3.42 -4.14 -4.08
C SER A 164 -2.09 -4.63 -3.47
N CYS A 165 -1.93 -4.58 -2.15
CA CYS A 165 -0.75 -5.12 -1.47
C CYS A 165 -0.59 -6.62 -1.75
N GLY A 166 0.63 -7.02 -2.11
CA GLY A 166 1.05 -8.42 -2.18
C GLY A 166 2.08 -8.73 -1.10
N VAL A 167 3.36 -8.52 -1.38
CA VAL A 167 4.47 -8.74 -0.45
C VAL A 167 5.47 -7.59 -0.55
N TYR A 168 6.42 -7.50 0.40
CA TYR A 168 7.46 -6.48 0.36
C TYR A 168 8.82 -7.00 0.85
N VAL A 169 9.87 -6.29 0.42
CA VAL A 169 11.26 -6.55 0.80
C VAL A 169 11.88 -5.25 1.25
N LEU A 170 12.36 -5.19 2.48
CA LEU A 170 13.16 -4.06 2.97
C LEU A 170 14.62 -4.29 2.65
N GLY A 171 15.32 -3.23 2.23
CA GLY A 171 16.78 -3.24 2.11
C GLY A 171 17.45 -3.28 3.49
N ASP A 172 18.75 -3.58 3.51
CA ASP A 172 19.53 -3.68 4.76
C ASP A 172 20.09 -2.33 5.22
N ALA A 173 20.06 -1.31 4.34
CA ALA A 173 20.58 0.01 4.66
C ALA A 173 19.70 0.71 5.71
N ARG A 174 20.35 1.30 6.72
CA ARG A 174 19.69 2.14 7.72
C ARG A 174 20.23 3.55 7.61
N ILE A 175 19.46 4.43 7.01
CA ILE A 175 19.89 5.79 6.66
C ILE A 175 19.11 6.80 7.51
N ASP A 176 19.80 7.62 8.31
CA ASP A 176 19.16 8.74 9.02
C ASP A 176 18.66 9.76 7.97
N PRO A 177 17.34 10.01 7.90
CA PRO A 177 16.80 10.94 6.91
C PRO A 177 17.09 12.42 7.23
N LYS A 178 17.60 12.73 8.42
CA LYS A 178 17.87 14.12 8.81
C LYS A 178 18.93 14.75 7.92
N GLY A 179 18.60 15.94 7.41
CA GLY A 179 19.49 16.69 6.52
C GLY A 179 19.53 16.19 5.09
N LEU A 180 18.80 15.14 4.76
CA LEU A 180 18.65 14.70 3.37
C LEU A 180 17.51 15.47 2.68
N ASN A 181 17.72 15.82 1.42
CA ASN A 181 16.65 16.29 0.56
C ASN A 181 15.92 15.07 -0.04
N LEU A 182 14.89 14.60 0.67
CA LEU A 182 14.16 13.39 0.25
C LEU A 182 13.45 13.56 -1.09
N ALA A 183 13.01 14.78 -1.44
CA ALA A 183 12.42 15.06 -2.74
C ALA A 183 13.40 14.85 -3.90
N ALA A 184 14.70 15.08 -3.67
CA ALA A 184 15.75 14.91 -4.66
C ALA A 184 16.37 13.50 -4.69
N LEU A 185 15.94 12.59 -3.83
CA LEU A 185 16.43 11.21 -3.88
C LEU A 185 15.99 10.55 -5.18
N GLU A 186 16.92 9.81 -5.79
CA GLU A 186 16.67 9.05 -7.00
C GLU A 186 16.69 7.55 -6.69
N ILE A 187 15.68 6.84 -7.18
CA ILE A 187 15.62 5.39 -7.17
C ILE A 187 15.85 4.89 -8.62
N ASN A 188 16.77 3.95 -8.78
CA ASN A 188 17.05 3.29 -10.05
C ASN A 188 16.79 1.80 -9.90
N VAL A 189 15.87 1.26 -10.71
CA VAL A 189 15.53 -0.15 -10.71
C VAL A 189 16.20 -0.85 -11.89
N PHE A 190 16.86 -1.96 -11.60
CA PHE A 190 17.54 -2.80 -12.61
C PHE A 190 16.91 -4.19 -12.63
N LYS A 191 16.85 -4.78 -13.81
CA LYS A 191 16.47 -6.20 -14.00
C LYS A 191 17.57 -6.91 -14.78
N ASN A 192 18.15 -7.95 -14.18
CA ASN A 192 19.27 -8.70 -14.78
C ASN A 192 20.45 -7.79 -15.19
N GLY A 193 20.75 -6.78 -14.38
CA GLY A 193 21.84 -5.83 -14.64
C GLY A 193 21.50 -4.73 -15.66
N LEU A 194 20.31 -4.74 -16.25
CA LEU A 194 19.88 -3.70 -17.21
C LEU A 194 18.95 -2.70 -16.53
N PRO A 195 19.08 -1.38 -16.81
CA PRO A 195 18.17 -0.38 -16.30
C PRO A 195 16.72 -0.69 -16.73
N LEU A 196 15.78 -0.65 -15.80
CA LEU A 196 14.36 -0.90 -16.05
C LEU A 196 13.52 0.36 -15.87
N SER A 197 13.66 1.02 -14.73
CA SER A 197 12.93 2.25 -14.42
C SER A 197 13.71 3.13 -13.44
N ARG A 198 13.29 4.38 -13.33
CA ARG A 198 13.79 5.30 -12.32
C ARG A 198 12.66 6.19 -11.81
N GLY A 199 12.80 6.69 -10.58
CA GLY A 199 11.89 7.64 -9.98
C GLY A 199 12.62 8.64 -9.09
N LEU A 200 11.96 9.76 -8.81
CA LEU A 200 12.43 10.79 -7.89
C LEU A 200 11.49 10.89 -6.69
N GLY A 201 12.03 11.21 -5.53
CA GLY A 201 11.25 11.40 -4.31
C GLY A 201 10.18 12.48 -4.44
N GLU A 202 10.40 13.53 -5.24
CA GLU A 202 9.40 14.56 -5.53
C GLU A 202 8.14 14.05 -6.23
N SER A 203 8.21 12.88 -6.88
CA SER A 203 7.04 12.23 -7.48
C SER A 203 6.02 11.78 -6.44
N VAL A 204 6.43 11.64 -5.18
CA VAL A 204 5.61 11.26 -4.04
C VAL A 204 5.08 12.54 -3.38
N GLN A 205 3.96 13.07 -3.88
CA GLN A 205 3.32 14.31 -3.39
C GLN A 205 4.29 15.49 -3.20
N GLY A 206 5.33 15.60 -4.00
CA GLY A 206 6.38 16.62 -3.87
C GLY A 206 7.48 16.29 -2.87
N ASN A 207 7.18 15.48 -1.84
CA ASN A 207 8.13 15.01 -0.83
C ASN A 207 7.60 13.73 -0.15
N PRO A 208 8.39 12.66 -0.01
CA PRO A 208 7.96 11.45 0.70
C PRO A 208 7.45 11.68 2.12
N LEU A 209 7.96 12.69 2.84
CA LEU A 209 7.46 13.08 4.16
C LEU A 209 6.00 13.55 4.13
N THR A 210 5.59 14.25 3.06
CA THR A 210 4.22 14.70 2.86
C THR A 210 3.26 13.51 2.82
N ALA A 211 3.62 12.44 2.10
CA ALA A 211 2.79 11.25 2.00
C ALA A 211 2.62 10.54 3.35
N VAL A 212 3.71 10.44 4.14
CA VAL A 212 3.64 9.83 5.48
C VAL A 212 2.80 10.69 6.44
N ALA A 213 2.94 12.02 6.39
CA ALA A 213 2.12 12.95 7.17
C ALA A 213 0.63 12.84 6.76
N TRP A 214 0.35 12.77 5.46
CA TRP A 214 -1.00 12.54 4.94
C TRP A 214 -1.62 11.26 5.51
N LEU A 215 -0.89 10.15 5.49
CA LEU A 215 -1.38 8.87 6.01
C LEU A 215 -1.65 8.96 7.52
N ALA A 216 -0.73 9.54 8.30
CA ALA A 216 -0.90 9.70 9.75
C ALA A 216 -2.15 10.53 10.08
N ASN A 217 -2.35 11.65 9.38
CA ASN A 217 -3.50 12.52 9.55
C ASN A 217 -4.81 11.85 9.12
N THR A 218 -4.76 11.08 8.01
CA THR A 218 -5.93 10.31 7.53
C THR A 218 -6.36 9.27 8.55
N LEU A 219 -5.42 8.50 9.08
CA LEU A 219 -5.71 7.48 10.10
C LEU A 219 -6.17 8.10 11.42
N GLY A 220 -5.56 9.21 11.85
CA GLY A 220 -5.95 9.92 13.06
C GLY A 220 -7.37 10.50 13.03
N ALA A 221 -7.97 10.63 11.85
CA ALA A 221 -9.36 11.05 11.71
C ALA A 221 -10.36 9.90 11.96
N PHE A 222 -9.90 8.66 12.06
CA PHE A 222 -10.71 7.46 12.34
C PHE A 222 -10.56 6.92 13.77
N ASP A 223 -9.71 7.55 14.61
CA ASP A 223 -9.47 7.16 16.01
C ASP A 223 -10.47 7.94 16.97
#